data_c8a2af0739b03c593c740aa3c833e1bc
#
_entry.id   c8a2af0739b03c593c740aa3c833e1bc
#
_cell.length_a   1.000
_cell.length_b   1.000
_cell.length_c   1.000
_cell.angle_alpha   90.00
_cell.angle_beta   90.00
_cell.angle_gamma   90.00
#
_symmetry.space_group_name_H-M   'P 1'
#
loop_
_entity.id
_entity.type
_entity.pdbx_description
1 polymer ?
#
loop_
_entity_poly.entity_id
_entity_poly.type
_entity_poly.pdbx_seq_one_letter_code
_entity_poly.pdbx_strand_id
1 'polypeptide(L)'
;SEFQEKCRTAIDDCLDMVRIELEKAIEKKEFADEVRSKTLAYSGEILMSHMMEYILQSQGIKSKVVGLDNWPIITDSNIESTNFLASESSKKIEFLERLLNENQVMTIGGFIGRTTDGIVTTYERGGSDRTAADLGILLHKKFDVKIDLEKDSSVVSADPKIVKDGLTEVHSISYNEARLAGMFGMNILDPIAIKEILENGASLPIVITDMRNPEKTTTIERKTTNGNGHPIKIITGKKNCAILRIEDEFVHKLLESLENKKRYSEFVILSPFTKDGIKFSRILFLDGDYVKRNEKYVLGFDPLATITYNRGVITLIGDEMWRVQQIVSKTSAKIGESGLNILNIDAQEETSRIIVVVEDTGNNIEKAISAIHEERSNIKFI
;
A
#
# COMPACT_ATOMS: atom_id res chain seq x y z
N SER A 1 7.40 39.58 3.05
CA SER A 1 6.75 39.51 4.38
C SER A 1 7.65 38.74 5.33
N GLU A 2 7.50 38.96 6.64
CA GLU A 2 8.26 38.22 7.67
C GLU A 2 8.18 36.70 7.49
N PHE A 3 7.00 36.17 7.14
CA PHE A 3 6.82 34.75 6.88
C PHE A 3 7.59 34.24 5.65
N GLN A 4 7.71 35.06 4.61
CA GLN A 4 8.50 34.71 3.43
C GLN A 4 9.99 34.62 3.75
N GLU A 5 10.49 35.48 4.59
CA GLU A 5 11.89 35.47 5.03
C GLU A 5 12.19 34.24 5.89
N LYS A 6 11.33 33.97 6.88
CA LYS A 6 11.42 32.76 7.72
C LYS A 6 11.34 31.47 6.87
N CYS A 7 10.42 31.41 5.90
CA CYS A 7 10.30 30.30 5.00
C CYS A 7 11.57 30.09 4.15
N ARG A 8 12.14 31.18 3.61
CA ARG A 8 13.40 31.12 2.86
C ARG A 8 14.54 30.59 3.72
N THR A 9 14.70 31.09 4.93
CA THR A 9 15.73 30.61 5.88
C THR A 9 15.56 29.11 6.13
N ALA A 10 14.35 28.63 6.40
CA ALA A 10 14.11 27.21 6.63
C ALA A 10 14.39 26.33 5.38
N ILE A 11 14.13 26.85 4.18
CA ILE A 11 14.51 26.19 2.93
C ILE A 11 16.03 26.11 2.80
N ASP A 12 16.73 27.22 3.01
CA ASP A 12 18.18 27.29 2.93
C ASP A 12 18.84 26.33 3.95
N ASP A 13 18.33 26.26 5.18
CA ASP A 13 18.78 25.32 6.21
C ASP A 13 18.60 23.84 5.75
N CYS A 14 17.46 23.51 5.15
CA CYS A 14 17.22 22.16 4.60
C CYS A 14 18.19 21.84 3.45
N LEU A 15 18.42 22.77 2.53
CA LEU A 15 19.34 22.59 1.41
C LEU A 15 20.80 22.50 1.88
N ASP A 16 21.18 23.23 2.91
CA ASP A 16 22.49 23.12 3.53
C ASP A 16 22.70 21.73 4.18
N MET A 17 21.67 21.18 4.83
CA MET A 17 21.74 19.81 5.34
C MET A 17 21.93 18.79 4.21
N VAL A 18 21.22 18.93 3.08
CA VAL A 18 21.42 18.09 1.88
C VAL A 18 22.86 18.21 1.38
N ARG A 19 23.39 19.43 1.26
CA ARG A 19 24.77 19.67 0.83
C ARG A 19 25.77 18.98 1.75
N ILE A 20 25.64 19.13 3.05
CA ILE A 20 26.52 18.50 4.05
C ILE A 20 26.51 16.97 3.91
N GLU A 21 25.34 16.34 3.74
CA GLU A 21 25.27 14.89 3.56
C GLU A 21 25.89 14.44 2.23
N LEU A 22 25.70 15.17 1.14
CA LEU A 22 26.36 14.88 -0.16
C LEU A 22 27.87 15.06 -0.10
N GLU A 23 28.38 16.08 0.60
CA GLU A 23 29.81 16.28 0.81
C GLU A 23 30.42 15.09 1.57
N LYS A 24 29.75 14.56 2.59
CA LYS A 24 30.17 13.33 3.29
C LYS A 24 30.24 12.13 2.35
N ALA A 25 29.26 11.99 1.44
CA ALA A 25 29.27 10.90 0.46
C ALA A 25 30.45 11.02 -0.53
N ILE A 26 30.76 12.23 -0.97
CA ILE A 26 31.91 12.51 -1.86
C ILE A 26 33.23 12.20 -1.14
N GLU A 27 33.40 12.68 0.08
CA GLU A 27 34.61 12.47 0.88
C GLU A 27 34.87 10.98 1.13
N LYS A 28 33.83 10.22 1.50
CA LYS A 28 33.90 8.77 1.74
C LYS A 28 33.92 7.95 0.46
N LYS A 29 33.62 8.56 -0.68
CA LYS A 29 33.39 7.87 -1.99
C LYS A 29 32.32 6.77 -1.88
N GLU A 30 31.35 6.97 -1.02
CA GLU A 30 30.26 6.04 -0.73
C GLU A 30 28.97 6.80 -0.44
N PHE A 31 27.87 6.40 -1.10
CA PHE A 31 26.55 6.91 -0.82
C PHE A 31 25.80 5.91 0.06
N ALA A 32 26.21 5.84 1.32
CA ALA A 32 25.64 4.91 2.32
C ALA A 32 24.15 5.18 2.54
N ASP A 33 23.41 4.15 2.94
CA ASP A 33 21.95 4.19 3.15
C ASP A 33 21.53 5.31 4.11
N GLU A 34 22.29 5.55 5.19
CA GLU A 34 22.03 6.64 6.13
C GLU A 34 22.12 8.02 5.49
N VAL A 35 23.14 8.24 4.68
CA VAL A 35 23.35 9.51 3.96
C VAL A 35 22.23 9.71 2.94
N ARG A 36 21.85 8.65 2.24
CA ARG A 36 20.80 8.65 1.22
C ARG A 36 19.44 8.94 1.84
N SER A 37 19.06 8.23 2.92
CA SER A 37 17.81 8.44 3.64
C SER A 37 17.68 9.87 4.17
N LYS A 38 18.76 10.39 4.77
CA LYS A 38 18.77 11.76 5.29
C LYS A 38 18.71 12.80 4.18
N THR A 39 19.42 12.58 3.06
CA THR A 39 19.34 13.45 1.88
C THR A 39 17.91 13.50 1.33
N LEU A 40 17.26 12.34 1.17
CA LEU A 40 15.88 12.24 0.70
C LEU A 40 14.90 12.95 1.66
N ALA A 41 15.07 12.78 2.97
CA ALA A 41 14.22 13.41 3.96
C ALA A 41 14.27 14.94 3.87
N TYR A 42 15.46 15.53 3.85
CA TYR A 42 15.64 16.99 3.84
C TYR A 42 15.36 17.63 2.48
N SER A 43 15.60 16.94 1.37
CA SER A 43 15.36 17.50 0.02
C SER A 43 13.89 17.56 -0.37
N GLY A 44 13.01 16.84 0.33
CA GLY A 44 11.59 16.73 0.00
C GLY A 44 10.68 17.00 1.19
N GLU A 45 10.42 15.96 1.95
CA GLU A 45 9.34 15.91 2.94
C GLU A 45 9.52 16.92 4.09
N ILE A 46 10.74 17.06 4.64
CA ILE A 46 11.01 18.00 5.70
C ILE A 46 10.93 19.43 5.18
N LEU A 47 11.54 19.69 4.02
CA LEU A 47 11.47 20.99 3.38
C LEU A 47 10.02 21.43 3.15
N MET A 48 9.19 20.54 2.59
CA MET A 48 7.78 20.82 2.32
C MET A 48 6.98 21.05 3.61
N SER A 49 7.27 20.30 4.68
CA SER A 49 6.57 20.49 5.96
C SER A 49 6.88 21.87 6.58
N HIS A 50 8.11 22.37 6.45
CA HIS A 50 8.47 23.74 6.83
C HIS A 50 7.77 24.79 5.97
N MET A 51 7.76 24.60 4.65
CA MET A 51 7.05 25.52 3.75
C MET A 51 5.57 25.61 4.11
N MET A 52 4.93 24.47 4.37
CA MET A 52 3.52 24.42 4.73
C MET A 52 3.25 25.14 6.07
N GLU A 53 4.11 24.99 7.08
CA GLU A 53 4.01 25.73 8.34
C GLU A 53 3.88 27.24 8.07
N TYR A 54 4.78 27.80 7.28
CA TYR A 54 4.79 29.25 7.02
C TYR A 54 3.67 29.73 6.09
N ILE A 55 3.25 28.89 5.15
CA ILE A 55 2.07 29.16 4.31
C ILE A 55 0.84 29.28 5.19
N LEU A 56 0.60 28.33 6.09
CA LEU A 56 -0.52 28.35 7.03
C LEU A 56 -0.47 29.57 7.96
N GLN A 57 0.70 29.87 8.52
CA GLN A 57 0.89 31.05 9.37
C GLN A 57 0.62 32.36 8.62
N SER A 58 0.98 32.45 7.34
CA SER A 58 0.71 33.62 6.51
C SER A 58 -0.78 33.85 6.27
N GLN A 59 -1.60 32.81 6.44
CA GLN A 59 -3.07 32.84 6.37
C GLN A 59 -3.73 33.01 7.76
N GLY A 60 -2.94 33.22 8.80
CA GLY A 60 -3.43 33.40 10.18
C GLY A 60 -3.73 32.08 10.90
N ILE A 61 -3.37 30.95 10.36
CA ILE A 61 -3.56 29.62 10.97
C ILE A 61 -2.33 29.33 11.88
N LYS A 62 -2.58 29.13 13.18
CA LYS A 62 -1.54 28.77 14.13
C LYS A 62 -1.04 27.37 13.85
N SER A 63 0.13 27.26 13.25
CA SER A 63 0.73 25.99 12.82
C SER A 63 2.13 25.80 13.38
N LYS A 64 2.56 24.55 13.50
CA LYS A 64 3.89 24.16 13.94
C LYS A 64 4.39 22.93 13.18
N VAL A 65 5.63 23.00 12.67
CA VAL A 65 6.32 21.87 12.08
C VAL A 65 6.86 20.93 13.16
N VAL A 66 6.80 19.62 12.92
CA VAL A 66 7.46 18.62 13.75
C VAL A 66 8.88 18.41 13.21
N GLY A 67 9.87 18.88 13.96
CA GLY A 67 11.28 18.72 13.61
C GLY A 67 11.80 17.31 13.91
N LEU A 68 12.85 16.91 13.20
CA LEU A 68 13.46 15.57 13.35
C LEU A 68 13.93 15.25 14.78
N ASP A 69 14.34 16.24 15.57
CA ASP A 69 14.78 16.01 16.95
C ASP A 69 13.68 15.42 17.84
N ASN A 70 12.44 15.73 17.53
CA ASN A 70 11.25 15.25 18.22
C ASN A 70 10.38 14.33 17.36
N TRP A 71 10.99 13.65 16.39
CA TRP A 71 10.27 12.81 15.45
C TRP A 71 9.46 11.72 16.16
N PRO A 72 8.14 11.63 15.89
CA PRO A 72 7.28 10.72 16.66
C PRO A 72 7.29 9.28 16.16
N ILE A 73 7.67 9.06 14.89
CA ILE A 73 7.64 7.74 14.25
C ILE A 73 9.01 7.09 14.48
N ILE A 74 9.07 6.20 15.47
CA ILE A 74 10.26 5.40 15.75
C ILE A 74 10.18 4.09 14.97
N THR A 75 11.29 3.70 14.38
CA THR A 75 11.40 2.57 13.48
C THR A 75 12.56 1.66 13.83
N ASP A 76 12.58 0.48 13.20
CA ASP A 76 13.73 -0.43 13.26
C ASP A 76 14.95 0.12 12.48
N SER A 77 16.03 -0.65 12.47
CA SER A 77 17.30 -0.28 11.84
C SER A 77 17.41 -0.60 10.34
N ASN A 78 16.31 -1.00 9.70
CA ASN A 78 16.27 -1.15 8.24
C ASN A 78 16.12 0.23 7.59
N ILE A 79 17.21 0.83 7.18
CA ILE A 79 17.27 2.28 6.88
C ILE A 79 16.34 2.69 5.73
N GLU A 80 16.26 1.94 4.65
CA GLU A 80 15.50 2.28 3.44
C GLU A 80 14.19 1.49 3.25
N SER A 81 13.89 0.55 4.12
CA SER A 81 12.62 -0.18 4.15
C SER A 81 12.24 -0.47 5.60
N THR A 82 12.11 0.60 6.33
CA THR A 82 11.96 0.57 7.78
C THR A 82 10.56 0.11 8.21
N ASN A 83 10.44 -0.30 9.48
CA ASN A 83 9.20 -0.73 10.09
C ASN A 83 8.87 0.10 11.30
N PHE A 84 7.61 0.47 11.41
CA PHE A 84 7.09 1.20 12.54
C PHE A 84 7.16 0.39 13.84
N LEU A 85 7.68 0.99 14.90
CA LEU A 85 7.73 0.45 16.25
C LEU A 85 6.75 1.21 17.14
N ALA A 86 5.49 0.73 17.18
CA ALA A 86 4.39 1.42 17.89
C ALA A 86 4.69 1.62 19.38
N SER A 87 5.32 0.64 20.04
CA SER A 87 5.68 0.73 21.47
C SER A 87 6.69 1.85 21.73
N GLU A 88 7.74 1.97 20.90
CA GLU A 88 8.75 3.00 21.06
C GLU A 88 8.20 4.39 20.70
N SER A 89 7.40 4.45 19.64
CA SER A 89 6.76 5.68 19.18
C SER A 89 5.74 6.20 20.19
N SER A 90 5.06 5.33 20.93
CA SER A 90 4.10 5.74 21.95
C SER A 90 4.70 6.61 23.06
N LYS A 91 6.01 6.53 23.30
CA LYS A 91 6.73 7.39 24.24
C LYS A 91 6.77 8.88 23.79
N LYS A 92 6.45 9.15 22.51
CA LYS A 92 6.40 10.50 21.93
C LYS A 92 5.00 11.13 21.97
N ILE A 93 3.99 10.41 22.44
CA ILE A 93 2.59 10.83 22.33
C ILE A 93 2.32 12.12 23.13
N GLU A 94 2.92 12.28 24.29
CA GLU A 94 2.75 13.48 25.12
C GLU A 94 3.27 14.74 24.43
N PHE A 95 4.35 14.61 23.66
CA PHE A 95 4.88 15.70 22.87
C PHE A 95 3.91 16.10 21.75
N LEU A 96 3.35 15.12 21.03
CA LEU A 96 2.35 15.36 19.97
C LEU A 96 1.09 16.00 20.55
N GLU A 97 0.59 15.47 21.67
CA GLU A 97 -0.58 16.00 22.37
C GLU A 97 -0.40 17.46 22.75
N ARG A 98 0.76 17.82 23.30
CA ARG A 98 1.09 19.21 23.62
C ARG A 98 1.07 20.11 22.39
N LEU A 99 1.71 19.68 21.29
CA LEU A 99 1.73 20.46 20.04
C LEU A 99 0.32 20.64 19.46
N LEU A 100 -0.51 19.62 19.49
CA LEU A 100 -1.91 19.68 19.02
C LEU A 100 -2.77 20.60 19.88
N ASN A 101 -2.53 20.64 21.20
CA ASN A 101 -3.25 21.55 22.11
C ASN A 101 -2.81 23.00 21.94
N GLU A 102 -1.56 23.24 21.57
CA GLU A 102 -1.00 24.58 21.40
C GLU A 102 -1.22 25.17 20.00
N ASN A 103 -1.47 24.34 18.98
CA ASN A 103 -1.56 24.75 17.59
C ASN A 103 -2.83 24.20 16.92
N GLN A 104 -3.34 24.89 15.91
CA GLN A 104 -4.47 24.44 15.10
C GLN A 104 -4.05 23.36 14.12
N VAL A 105 -2.80 23.42 13.62
CA VAL A 105 -2.25 22.48 12.64
C VAL A 105 -0.82 22.12 13.02
N MET A 106 -0.49 20.85 12.95
CA MET A 106 0.89 20.38 12.89
C MET A 106 1.23 19.95 11.47
N THR A 107 2.41 20.34 11.00
CA THR A 107 2.97 19.84 9.74
C THR A 107 4.09 18.86 10.02
N ILE A 108 4.09 17.73 9.30
CA ILE A 108 5.10 16.69 9.45
C ILE A 108 5.38 16.07 8.08
N GLY A 109 6.64 15.73 7.81
CA GLY A 109 7.01 15.04 6.58
C GLY A 109 6.52 13.59 6.59
N GLY A 110 5.97 13.13 5.49
CA GLY A 110 5.64 11.72 5.31
C GLY A 110 6.89 10.87 4.98
N PHE A 111 6.73 9.56 4.86
CA PHE A 111 7.77 8.63 4.40
C PHE A 111 8.98 8.44 5.34
N ILE A 112 9.13 9.26 6.37
CA ILE A 112 10.30 9.34 7.24
C ILE A 112 10.04 8.65 8.57
N GLY A 113 11.01 7.85 9.02
CA GLY A 113 11.12 7.35 10.36
C GLY A 113 12.45 7.73 11.01
N ARG A 114 12.62 7.35 12.26
CA ARG A 114 13.87 7.53 12.99
C ARG A 114 14.11 6.34 13.91
N THR A 115 15.32 5.80 13.95
CA THR A 115 15.68 4.77 14.93
C THR A 115 15.71 5.34 16.36
N THR A 116 15.73 4.48 17.35
CA THR A 116 15.93 4.89 18.75
C THR A 116 17.25 5.63 18.97
N ASP A 117 18.27 5.30 18.17
CA ASP A 117 19.61 5.94 18.22
C ASP A 117 19.67 7.23 17.40
N GLY A 118 18.58 7.60 16.75
CA GLY A 118 18.45 8.87 16.06
C GLY A 118 18.83 8.87 14.58
N ILE A 119 19.07 7.70 13.99
CA ILE A 119 19.34 7.57 12.55
C ILE A 119 18.04 7.81 11.79
N VAL A 120 18.09 8.63 10.74
CA VAL A 120 16.96 8.86 9.83
C VAL A 120 16.77 7.64 8.93
N THR A 121 15.55 7.15 8.90
CA THR A 121 15.14 6.02 8.08
C THR A 121 14.02 6.44 7.14
N THR A 122 13.79 5.64 6.11
CA THR A 122 12.70 5.86 5.16
C THR A 122 11.89 4.57 4.96
N TYR A 123 10.59 4.73 4.78
CA TYR A 123 9.75 3.66 4.30
C TYR A 123 10.07 3.32 2.84
N GLU A 124 9.57 2.20 2.37
CA GLU A 124 9.51 1.93 0.94
C GLU A 124 8.50 2.87 0.25
N ARG A 125 8.40 2.77 -1.07
CA ARG A 125 7.43 3.55 -1.86
C ARG A 125 6.01 3.38 -1.29
N GLY A 126 5.27 4.49 -1.18
CA GLY A 126 3.96 4.52 -0.51
C GLY A 126 4.02 4.88 0.97
N GLY A 127 5.22 5.17 1.49
CA GLY A 127 5.46 5.42 2.92
C GLY A 127 4.73 6.62 3.51
N SER A 128 4.25 7.58 2.74
CA SER A 128 3.44 8.69 3.26
C SER A 128 2.07 8.21 3.75
N ASP A 129 1.45 7.25 3.06
CA ASP A 129 0.22 6.59 3.52
C ASP A 129 0.46 5.86 4.85
N ARG A 130 1.63 5.21 5.00
CA ARG A 130 2.04 4.56 6.26
C ARG A 130 2.26 5.58 7.37
N THR A 131 2.91 6.70 7.09
CA THR A 131 3.08 7.79 8.08
C THR A 131 1.74 8.27 8.62
N ALA A 132 0.73 8.44 7.76
CA ALA A 132 -0.62 8.82 8.19
C ALA A 132 -1.26 7.74 9.09
N ALA A 133 -1.09 6.47 8.74
CA ALA A 133 -1.56 5.35 9.55
C ALA A 133 -0.86 5.28 10.92
N ASP A 134 0.46 5.43 10.96
CA ASP A 134 1.26 5.40 12.17
C ASP A 134 0.87 6.51 13.14
N LEU A 135 0.70 7.74 12.64
CA LEU A 135 0.20 8.86 13.43
C LEU A 135 -1.22 8.58 13.94
N GLY A 136 -2.08 8.01 13.10
CA GLY A 136 -3.41 7.57 13.50
C GLY A 136 -3.36 6.54 14.63
N ILE A 137 -2.50 5.52 14.53
CA ILE A 137 -2.27 4.49 15.56
C ILE A 137 -1.77 5.13 16.87
N LEU A 138 -0.91 6.13 16.80
CA LEU A 138 -0.42 6.82 18.01
C LEU A 138 -1.49 7.65 18.69
N LEU A 139 -2.33 8.34 17.92
CA LEU A 139 -3.24 9.36 18.44
C LEU A 139 -4.63 8.85 18.83
N HIS A 140 -5.11 7.73 18.23
CA HIS A 140 -6.49 7.28 18.37
C HIS A 140 -6.95 6.98 19.80
N LYS A 141 -6.02 6.67 20.69
CA LYS A 141 -6.36 6.40 22.09
C LYS A 141 -6.69 7.67 22.89
N LYS A 142 -6.31 8.83 22.38
CA LYS A 142 -6.49 10.13 23.06
C LYS A 142 -7.38 11.10 22.28
N PHE A 143 -7.52 10.90 20.99
CA PHE A 143 -8.26 11.78 20.08
C PHE A 143 -9.22 10.97 19.25
N ASP A 144 -10.29 11.60 18.79
CA ASP A 144 -11.10 11.09 17.69
C ASP A 144 -10.35 11.32 16.38
N VAL A 145 -9.87 10.25 15.77
CA VAL A 145 -8.95 10.31 14.63
C VAL A 145 -9.61 9.77 13.38
N LYS A 146 -9.55 10.56 12.34
CA LYS A 146 -9.87 10.19 10.97
C LYS A 146 -8.63 10.44 10.11
N ILE A 147 -8.28 9.50 9.23
CA ILE A 147 -7.23 9.68 8.23
C ILE A 147 -7.90 10.14 6.93
N ASP A 148 -7.47 11.26 6.38
CA ASP A 148 -7.91 11.74 5.08
C ASP A 148 -6.72 11.76 4.12
N LEU A 149 -6.81 10.98 3.03
CA LEU A 149 -5.79 10.88 2.00
C LEU A 149 -6.29 11.60 0.76
N GLU A 150 -5.76 12.77 0.50
CA GLU A 150 -6.03 13.52 -0.71
C GLU A 150 -5.24 12.95 -1.89
N LYS A 151 -5.95 12.49 -2.91
CA LYS A 151 -5.37 11.84 -4.10
C LYS A 151 -5.94 12.43 -5.39
N ASP A 152 -5.38 12.06 -6.53
CA ASP A 152 -5.81 12.52 -7.85
C ASP A 152 -7.24 12.09 -8.22
N SER A 153 -7.78 11.09 -7.56
CA SER A 153 -9.16 10.64 -7.70
C SER A 153 -9.61 9.86 -6.46
N SER A 154 -10.92 9.83 -6.20
CA SER A 154 -11.55 8.83 -5.32
C SER A 154 -11.44 7.42 -5.94
N VAL A 155 -11.83 6.38 -5.20
CA VAL A 155 -11.78 5.01 -5.71
C VAL A 155 -12.89 4.79 -6.73
N VAL A 156 -12.54 4.17 -7.84
CA VAL A 156 -13.45 3.80 -8.93
C VAL A 156 -13.43 2.29 -9.19
N SER A 157 -14.43 1.81 -9.89
CA SER A 157 -14.71 0.37 -10.10
C SER A 157 -13.67 -0.42 -10.90
N ALA A 158 -12.73 0.25 -11.56
CA ALA A 158 -11.56 -0.35 -12.21
C ALA A 158 -10.47 0.70 -12.42
N ASP A 159 -9.26 0.27 -12.81
CA ASP A 159 -8.17 1.20 -13.14
C ASP A 159 -8.54 2.08 -14.36
N PRO A 160 -8.59 3.42 -14.22
CA PRO A 160 -8.90 4.35 -15.32
C PRO A 160 -7.92 4.29 -16.50
N LYS A 161 -6.73 3.71 -16.30
CA LYS A 161 -5.77 3.48 -17.39
C LYS A 161 -6.21 2.34 -18.30
N ILE A 162 -6.98 1.39 -17.78
CA ILE A 162 -7.46 0.21 -18.48
C ILE A 162 -8.89 0.43 -19.00
N VAL A 163 -9.81 0.79 -18.11
CA VAL A 163 -11.23 1.02 -18.43
C VAL A 163 -11.45 2.50 -18.64
N LYS A 164 -11.84 2.90 -19.85
CA LYS A 164 -11.99 4.31 -20.20
C LYS A 164 -13.39 4.84 -19.95
N ASP A 165 -14.39 3.99 -20.10
CA ASP A 165 -15.80 4.37 -20.05
C ASP A 165 -16.56 3.50 -19.03
N GLY A 166 -17.65 4.04 -18.49
CA GLY A 166 -18.53 3.30 -17.59
C GLY A 166 -17.99 3.08 -16.16
N LEU A 167 -16.89 3.73 -15.79
CA LEU A 167 -16.40 3.71 -14.42
C LEU A 167 -17.45 4.26 -13.45
N THR A 168 -17.63 3.57 -12.33
CA THR A 168 -18.53 4.00 -11.25
C THR A 168 -17.73 4.33 -10.00
N GLU A 169 -18.15 5.35 -9.28
CA GLU A 169 -17.54 5.71 -8.00
C GLU A 169 -17.83 4.63 -6.95
N VAL A 170 -16.82 4.31 -6.16
CA VAL A 170 -16.93 3.37 -5.05
C VAL A 170 -16.91 4.17 -3.75
N HIS A 171 -18.08 4.38 -3.16
CA HIS A 171 -18.21 5.27 -1.98
C HIS A 171 -17.72 4.64 -0.67
N SER A 172 -17.71 3.31 -0.59
CA SER A 172 -17.31 2.61 0.64
C SER A 172 -16.67 1.24 0.33
N ILE A 173 -15.54 0.98 0.96
CA ILE A 173 -14.84 -0.32 0.92
C ILE A 173 -14.37 -0.71 2.30
N SER A 174 -14.23 -2.01 2.54
CA SER A 174 -13.65 -2.53 3.78
C SER A 174 -12.13 -2.42 3.76
N TYR A 175 -11.49 -2.51 4.94
CA TYR A 175 -10.04 -2.62 5.05
C TYR A 175 -9.47 -3.75 4.19
N ASN A 176 -10.15 -4.90 4.17
CA ASN A 176 -9.70 -6.03 3.37
C ASN A 176 -9.81 -5.75 1.87
N GLU A 177 -10.91 -5.14 1.42
CA GLU A 177 -11.07 -4.71 0.02
C GLU A 177 -10.01 -3.70 -0.39
N ALA A 178 -9.74 -2.68 0.44
CA ALA A 178 -8.71 -1.66 0.17
C ALA A 178 -7.30 -2.28 0.09
N ARG A 179 -6.96 -3.17 1.03
CA ARG A 179 -5.69 -3.89 1.05
C ARG A 179 -5.52 -4.74 -0.22
N LEU A 180 -6.55 -5.49 -0.60
CA LEU A 180 -6.53 -6.30 -1.81
C LEU A 180 -6.37 -5.44 -3.07
N ALA A 181 -7.10 -4.34 -3.17
CA ALA A 181 -6.98 -3.43 -4.32
C ALA A 181 -5.56 -2.90 -4.46
N GLY A 182 -4.93 -2.49 -3.36
CA GLY A 182 -3.52 -2.06 -3.35
C GLY A 182 -2.56 -3.17 -3.76
N MET A 183 -2.72 -4.39 -3.24
CA MET A 183 -1.90 -5.55 -3.61
C MET A 183 -1.96 -5.85 -5.11
N PHE A 184 -3.15 -5.78 -5.70
CA PHE A 184 -3.38 -6.13 -7.11
C PHE A 184 -3.26 -4.95 -8.08
N GLY A 185 -2.64 -3.85 -7.68
CA GLY A 185 -2.16 -2.80 -8.59
C GLY A 185 -2.94 -1.51 -8.63
N MET A 186 -4.03 -1.36 -7.88
CA MET A 186 -4.69 -0.07 -7.73
C MET A 186 -3.97 0.79 -6.69
N ASN A 187 -3.62 2.01 -7.07
CA ASN A 187 -2.95 2.95 -6.17
C ASN A 187 -3.97 3.65 -5.23
N ILE A 188 -4.65 2.86 -4.39
CA ILE A 188 -5.63 3.37 -3.42
C ILE A 188 -4.90 3.88 -2.18
N LEU A 189 -4.22 2.95 -1.50
CA LEU A 189 -3.31 3.24 -0.41
C LEU A 189 -2.33 2.06 -0.23
N ASP A 190 -1.26 2.28 0.52
CA ASP A 190 -0.30 1.22 0.81
C ASP A 190 -0.98 0.08 1.63
N PRO A 191 -0.98 -1.17 1.13
CA PRO A 191 -1.56 -2.31 1.85
C PRO A 191 -0.97 -2.53 3.24
N ILE A 192 0.28 -2.12 3.46
CA ILE A 192 0.98 -2.24 4.74
C ILE A 192 0.36 -1.31 5.78
N ALA A 193 -0.10 -0.11 5.39
CA ALA A 193 -0.77 0.82 6.27
C ALA A 193 -2.02 0.19 6.92
N ILE A 194 -2.84 -0.51 6.15
CA ILE A 194 -4.00 -1.25 6.67
C ILE A 194 -3.57 -2.37 7.62
N LYS A 195 -2.51 -3.11 7.27
CA LYS A 195 -1.99 -4.18 8.12
C LYS A 195 -1.52 -3.63 9.47
N GLU A 196 -0.75 -2.54 9.48
CA GLU A 196 -0.26 -1.88 10.69
C GLU A 196 -1.40 -1.41 11.60
N ILE A 197 -2.46 -0.81 11.02
CA ILE A 197 -3.66 -0.42 11.78
C ILE A 197 -4.30 -1.64 12.46
N LEU A 198 -4.47 -2.75 11.74
CA LEU A 198 -5.08 -3.97 12.27
C LEU A 198 -4.22 -4.64 13.34
N GLU A 199 -2.91 -4.76 13.12
CA GLU A 199 -1.97 -5.39 14.06
C GLU A 199 -1.85 -4.61 15.37
N ASN A 200 -2.04 -3.30 15.33
CA ASN A 200 -2.07 -2.46 16.53
C ASN A 200 -3.46 -2.35 17.16
N GLY A 201 -4.43 -3.13 16.70
CA GLY A 201 -5.78 -3.19 17.26
C GLY A 201 -6.59 -1.90 17.07
N ALA A 202 -6.15 -1.02 16.18
CA ALA A 202 -6.84 0.23 15.89
C ALA A 202 -8.00 0.01 14.88
N SER A 203 -8.97 0.92 14.93
CA SER A 203 -10.07 0.97 13.96
C SER A 203 -10.27 2.44 13.59
N LEU A 204 -9.57 2.86 12.54
CA LEU A 204 -9.50 4.26 12.12
C LEU A 204 -10.29 4.43 10.82
N PRO A 205 -11.29 5.33 10.77
CA PRO A 205 -11.89 5.68 9.49
C PRO A 205 -10.84 6.33 8.60
N ILE A 206 -10.71 5.81 7.36
CA ILE A 206 -9.85 6.37 6.34
C ILE A 206 -10.74 6.88 5.22
N VAL A 207 -10.49 8.07 4.72
CA VAL A 207 -11.19 8.64 3.58
C VAL A 207 -10.18 8.92 2.48
N ILE A 208 -10.52 8.54 1.27
CA ILE A 208 -9.81 8.95 0.05
C ILE A 208 -10.61 10.09 -0.57
N THR A 209 -10.03 11.26 -0.64
CA THR A 209 -10.67 12.45 -1.20
C THR A 209 -10.04 12.79 -2.55
N ASP A 210 -10.86 13.03 -3.57
CA ASP A 210 -10.40 13.55 -4.86
C ASP A 210 -10.03 15.02 -4.71
N MET A 211 -8.75 15.37 -4.85
CA MET A 211 -8.27 16.75 -4.73
C MET A 211 -8.91 17.73 -5.73
N ARG A 212 -9.38 17.24 -6.89
CA ARG A 212 -10.00 18.07 -7.91
C ARG A 212 -11.49 18.23 -7.68
N ASN A 213 -12.12 17.26 -7.04
CA ASN A 213 -13.54 17.21 -6.73
C ASN A 213 -13.74 16.71 -5.28
N PRO A 214 -13.56 17.55 -4.26
CA PRO A 214 -13.57 17.14 -2.86
C PRO A 214 -14.88 16.51 -2.37
N GLU A 215 -15.96 16.63 -3.12
CA GLU A 215 -17.23 15.95 -2.85
C GLU A 215 -17.18 14.45 -3.18
N LYS A 216 -16.20 14.02 -4.03
CA LYS A 216 -15.99 12.65 -4.40
C LYS A 216 -15.04 12.00 -3.41
N THR A 217 -15.60 11.16 -2.57
CA THR A 217 -14.86 10.48 -1.52
C THR A 217 -15.13 8.98 -1.50
N THR A 218 -14.16 8.23 -1.03
CA THR A 218 -14.32 6.81 -0.69
C THR A 218 -13.97 6.60 0.77
N THR A 219 -14.89 6.10 1.56
CA THR A 219 -14.65 5.74 2.95
C THR A 219 -14.13 4.30 3.06
N ILE A 220 -13.08 4.11 3.85
CA ILE A 220 -12.47 2.81 4.13
C ILE A 220 -12.62 2.54 5.63
N GLU A 221 -13.31 1.47 5.98
CA GLU A 221 -13.61 1.09 7.36
C GLU A 221 -13.32 -0.40 7.60
N ARG A 222 -13.24 -0.79 8.85
CA ARG A 222 -12.99 -2.20 9.22
C ARG A 222 -14.02 -3.18 8.64
N LYS A 223 -15.28 -2.77 8.58
CA LYS A 223 -16.37 -3.48 7.91
C LYS A 223 -17.26 -2.47 7.21
N THR A 224 -17.60 -2.75 5.97
CA THR A 224 -18.65 -1.97 5.31
C THR A 224 -20.00 -2.46 5.81
N THR A 225 -20.89 -1.55 6.15
CA THR A 225 -22.32 -1.89 6.31
C THR A 225 -22.85 -2.24 4.91
N ASN A 226 -23.50 -3.40 4.78
CA ASN A 226 -24.10 -3.89 3.53
C ASN A 226 -25.28 -2.99 3.12
N GLY A 227 -24.98 -1.80 2.66
CA GLY A 227 -25.95 -0.89 2.09
C GLY A 227 -25.72 -0.78 0.58
N ASN A 228 -26.60 -1.35 -0.22
CA ASN A 228 -26.78 -1.10 -1.66
C ASN A 228 -25.52 -1.12 -2.56
N GLY A 229 -24.44 -1.74 -2.12
CA GLY A 229 -23.19 -1.83 -2.89
C GLY A 229 -23.29 -2.89 -3.99
N HIS A 230 -22.56 -2.68 -5.07
CA HIS A 230 -22.37 -3.68 -6.10
C HIS A 230 -21.53 -4.85 -5.55
N PRO A 231 -21.88 -6.14 -5.83
CA PRO A 231 -21.10 -7.27 -5.32
C PRO A 231 -19.63 -7.24 -5.75
N ILE A 232 -19.36 -6.81 -6.97
CA ILE A 232 -18.00 -6.56 -7.45
C ILE A 232 -17.77 -5.05 -7.37
N LYS A 233 -17.08 -4.59 -6.35
CA LYS A 233 -16.78 -3.15 -6.19
C LYS A 233 -15.65 -2.72 -7.10
N ILE A 234 -14.59 -3.53 -7.18
CA ILE A 234 -13.38 -3.20 -7.94
C ILE A 234 -12.96 -4.40 -8.80
N ILE A 235 -12.55 -4.11 -10.03
CA ILE A 235 -11.91 -5.08 -10.93
C ILE A 235 -10.54 -4.53 -11.29
N THR A 236 -9.51 -5.32 -11.02
CA THR A 236 -8.12 -4.94 -11.29
C THR A 236 -7.31 -6.12 -11.78
N GLY A 237 -6.07 -5.91 -12.12
CA GLY A 237 -5.17 -6.98 -12.51
C GLY A 237 -3.72 -6.55 -12.49
N LYS A 238 -2.85 -7.54 -12.52
CA LYS A 238 -1.40 -7.33 -12.49
C LYS A 238 -0.71 -8.23 -13.51
N LYS A 239 0.22 -7.66 -14.22
CA LYS A 239 1.11 -8.35 -15.17
C LYS A 239 2.42 -8.74 -14.52
N ASN A 240 3.23 -9.49 -15.25
CA ASN A 240 4.58 -9.88 -14.82
C ASN A 240 4.58 -10.58 -13.45
N CYS A 241 3.66 -11.50 -13.26
CA CYS A 241 3.61 -12.36 -12.09
C CYS A 241 4.38 -13.66 -12.32
N ALA A 242 4.74 -14.34 -11.23
CA ALA A 242 5.36 -15.66 -11.27
C ALA A 242 4.68 -16.62 -10.28
N ILE A 243 4.64 -17.91 -10.60
CA ILE A 243 4.16 -18.94 -9.70
C ILE A 243 5.32 -19.82 -9.28
N LEU A 244 5.57 -19.89 -7.98
CA LEU A 244 6.41 -20.88 -7.36
C LEU A 244 5.55 -22.10 -6.99
N ARG A 245 5.94 -23.29 -7.44
CA ARG A 245 5.48 -24.56 -6.91
C ARG A 245 6.52 -25.06 -5.92
N ILE A 246 6.10 -25.41 -4.72
CA ILE A 246 6.95 -25.85 -3.62
C ILE A 246 6.23 -26.95 -2.84
N GLU A 247 6.96 -27.93 -2.29
CA GLU A 247 6.35 -28.90 -1.38
C GLU A 247 5.76 -28.20 -0.14
N ASP A 248 4.60 -28.66 0.30
CA ASP A 248 3.81 -28.01 1.36
C ASP A 248 4.59 -27.86 2.68
N GLU A 249 5.48 -28.81 2.98
CA GLU A 249 6.30 -28.80 4.20
C GLU A 249 7.30 -27.63 4.26
N PHE A 250 7.77 -27.12 3.11
CA PHE A 250 8.72 -26.00 3.06
C PHE A 250 8.05 -24.61 3.02
N VAL A 251 6.72 -24.56 2.84
CA VAL A 251 5.99 -23.31 2.71
C VAL A 251 6.21 -22.41 3.92
N HIS A 252 6.05 -22.95 5.14
CA HIS A 252 6.17 -22.16 6.37
C HIS A 252 7.53 -21.45 6.45
N LYS A 253 8.62 -22.17 6.18
CA LYS A 253 9.99 -21.63 6.22
C LYS A 253 10.20 -20.52 5.18
N LEU A 254 9.66 -20.71 3.98
CA LEU A 254 9.70 -19.68 2.95
C LEU A 254 8.91 -18.45 3.36
N LEU A 255 7.68 -18.61 3.86
CA LEU A 255 6.82 -17.50 4.28
C LEU A 255 7.45 -16.68 5.40
N GLU A 256 7.96 -17.33 6.43
CA GLU A 256 8.71 -16.67 7.51
C GLU A 256 9.87 -15.83 6.98
N SER A 257 10.60 -16.36 6.00
CA SER A 257 11.69 -15.61 5.36
C SER A 257 11.20 -14.42 4.52
N LEU A 258 10.08 -14.55 3.83
CA LEU A 258 9.46 -13.45 3.08
C LEU A 258 8.87 -12.39 4.01
N GLU A 259 8.29 -12.79 5.13
CA GLU A 259 7.79 -11.87 6.16
C GLU A 259 8.93 -11.06 6.78
N ASN A 260 10.05 -11.72 7.11
CA ASN A 260 11.25 -11.04 7.59
C ASN A 260 11.80 -10.02 6.59
N LYS A 261 11.59 -10.24 5.29
CA LYS A 261 11.91 -9.29 4.22
C LYS A 261 10.75 -8.33 3.88
N LYS A 262 9.66 -8.36 4.65
CA LYS A 262 8.45 -7.54 4.42
C LYS A 262 7.82 -7.69 3.04
N ARG A 263 7.84 -8.90 2.47
CA ARG A 263 7.28 -9.22 1.14
C ARG A 263 5.86 -9.77 1.16
N TYR A 264 5.17 -9.72 2.27
CA TYR A 264 3.82 -10.29 2.45
C TYR A 264 2.72 -9.62 1.58
N SER A 265 2.95 -8.43 1.04
CA SER A 265 2.04 -7.77 0.11
C SER A 265 2.27 -8.16 -1.36
N GLU A 266 3.29 -8.93 -1.65
CA GLU A 266 3.72 -9.25 -3.01
C GLU A 266 3.43 -10.68 -3.43
N PHE A 267 2.77 -11.47 -2.58
CA PHE A 267 2.43 -12.85 -2.91
C PHE A 267 1.06 -13.29 -2.38
N VAL A 268 0.51 -14.31 -2.99
CA VAL A 268 -0.72 -14.99 -2.59
C VAL A 268 -0.51 -16.49 -2.62
N ILE A 269 -0.95 -17.17 -1.57
CA ILE A 269 -0.96 -18.64 -1.54
C ILE A 269 -2.23 -19.10 -2.28
N LEU A 270 -2.05 -19.91 -3.32
CA LEU A 270 -3.14 -20.55 -4.05
C LEU A 270 -3.43 -21.93 -3.48
N SER A 271 -4.58 -22.49 -3.81
CA SER A 271 -4.98 -23.81 -3.33
C SER A 271 -3.91 -24.89 -3.62
N PRO A 272 -3.54 -25.70 -2.63
CA PRO A 272 -2.57 -26.78 -2.79
C PRO A 272 -3.13 -27.90 -3.66
N PHE A 273 -2.25 -28.77 -4.16
CA PHE A 273 -2.62 -29.96 -4.91
C PHE A 273 -1.64 -31.09 -4.60
N THR A 274 -2.06 -32.34 -4.87
CA THR A 274 -1.23 -33.53 -4.72
C THR A 274 -0.85 -34.09 -6.07
N LYS A 275 0.43 -34.39 -6.28
CA LYS A 275 0.96 -35.03 -7.48
C LYS A 275 1.98 -36.09 -7.05
N ASP A 276 1.87 -37.31 -7.57
CA ASP A 276 2.77 -38.43 -7.29
C ASP A 276 2.94 -38.72 -5.79
N GLY A 277 1.88 -38.51 -4.99
CA GLY A 277 1.88 -38.68 -3.54
C GLY A 277 2.48 -37.53 -2.73
N ILE A 278 3.03 -36.51 -3.38
CA ILE A 278 3.59 -35.31 -2.76
C ILE A 278 2.59 -34.18 -2.81
N LYS A 279 2.38 -33.52 -1.68
CA LYS A 279 1.54 -32.33 -1.57
C LYS A 279 2.36 -31.09 -1.91
N PHE A 280 1.91 -30.32 -2.90
CA PHE A 280 2.50 -29.06 -3.33
C PHE A 280 1.60 -27.91 -3.03
N SER A 281 2.19 -26.81 -2.59
CA SER A 281 1.59 -25.49 -2.57
C SER A 281 2.06 -24.65 -3.76
N ARG A 282 1.21 -23.73 -4.18
CA ARG A 282 1.53 -22.74 -5.23
C ARG A 282 1.50 -21.35 -4.63
N ILE A 283 2.56 -20.59 -4.82
CA ILE A 283 2.68 -19.21 -4.34
C ILE A 283 2.75 -18.33 -5.57
N LEU A 284 1.73 -17.48 -5.76
CA LEU A 284 1.68 -16.47 -6.79
C LEU A 284 2.41 -15.22 -6.28
N PHE A 285 3.56 -14.93 -6.85
CA PHE A 285 4.26 -13.67 -6.65
C PHE A 285 3.72 -12.62 -7.62
N LEU A 286 3.40 -11.46 -7.09
CA LEU A 286 2.87 -10.33 -7.85
C LEU A 286 3.97 -9.43 -8.46
N ASP A 287 5.24 -9.74 -8.19
CA ASP A 287 6.44 -9.13 -8.78
C ASP A 287 7.36 -10.23 -9.33
N GLY A 288 7.23 -10.53 -10.61
CA GLY A 288 8.07 -11.54 -11.28
C GLY A 288 9.53 -11.11 -11.41
N ASP A 289 9.83 -9.81 -11.47
CA ASP A 289 11.20 -9.32 -11.52
C ASP A 289 11.92 -9.51 -10.18
N TYR A 290 11.21 -9.36 -9.07
CA TYR A 290 11.76 -9.75 -7.76
C TYR A 290 12.14 -11.23 -7.75
N VAL A 291 11.25 -12.11 -8.22
CA VAL A 291 11.50 -13.54 -8.27
C VAL A 291 12.71 -13.86 -9.15
N LYS A 292 12.83 -13.26 -10.33
CA LYS A 292 14.00 -13.41 -11.22
C LYS A 292 15.32 -13.02 -10.55
N ARG A 293 15.34 -11.87 -9.88
CA ARG A 293 16.54 -11.41 -9.17
C ARG A 293 16.93 -12.30 -7.99
N ASN A 294 15.95 -12.97 -7.37
CA ASN A 294 16.13 -13.79 -6.19
C ASN A 294 15.88 -15.29 -6.45
N GLU A 295 15.94 -15.74 -7.70
CA GLU A 295 15.56 -17.10 -8.12
C GLU A 295 16.28 -18.19 -7.32
N LYS A 296 17.61 -18.10 -7.20
CA LYS A 296 18.40 -19.05 -6.43
C LYS A 296 18.01 -19.11 -4.95
N TYR A 297 17.65 -17.96 -4.39
CA TYR A 297 17.21 -17.88 -3.00
C TYR A 297 15.85 -18.55 -2.81
N VAL A 298 14.88 -18.24 -3.68
CA VAL A 298 13.51 -18.77 -3.62
C VAL A 298 13.49 -20.27 -3.87
N LEU A 299 14.27 -20.78 -4.84
CA LEU A 299 14.39 -22.21 -5.13
C LEU A 299 15.20 -22.96 -4.07
N GLY A 300 16.03 -22.27 -3.30
CA GLY A 300 16.90 -22.90 -2.28
C GLY A 300 16.17 -23.51 -1.08
N PHE A 301 14.86 -23.27 -0.94
CA PHE A 301 14.06 -23.84 0.14
C PHE A 301 13.64 -25.28 -0.11
N ASP A 302 13.50 -25.69 -1.37
CA ASP A 302 13.03 -27.01 -1.76
C ASP A 302 13.69 -27.45 -3.08
N PRO A 303 14.38 -28.63 -3.10
CA PRO A 303 14.98 -29.16 -4.32
C PRO A 303 14.01 -29.47 -5.45
N LEU A 304 12.72 -29.68 -5.15
CA LEU A 304 11.67 -29.94 -6.13
C LEU A 304 10.90 -28.68 -6.54
N ALA A 305 11.28 -27.52 -6.00
CA ALA A 305 10.64 -26.26 -6.35
C ALA A 305 10.84 -25.92 -7.83
N THR A 306 9.82 -25.34 -8.42
CA THR A 306 9.85 -24.83 -9.80
C THR A 306 9.16 -23.48 -9.88
N ILE A 307 9.70 -22.60 -10.73
CA ILE A 307 9.10 -21.28 -10.98
C ILE A 307 8.57 -21.23 -12.40
N THR A 308 7.37 -20.69 -12.55
CA THR A 308 6.77 -20.40 -13.85
C THR A 308 6.53 -18.90 -13.97
N TYR A 309 7.18 -18.28 -14.93
CA TYR A 309 7.07 -16.86 -15.24
C TYR A 309 5.95 -16.54 -16.24
N ASN A 310 5.84 -15.28 -16.63
CA ASN A 310 4.86 -14.77 -17.58
C ASN A 310 3.42 -15.15 -17.18
N ARG A 311 3.11 -14.88 -15.93
CA ARG A 311 1.75 -15.01 -15.40
C ARG A 311 1.17 -13.63 -15.17
N GLY A 312 -0.13 -13.54 -15.43
CA GLY A 312 -0.93 -12.38 -15.07
C GLY A 312 -2.06 -12.79 -14.15
N VAL A 313 -2.61 -11.83 -13.49
CA VAL A 313 -3.74 -12.03 -12.58
C VAL A 313 -4.84 -11.02 -12.88
N ILE A 314 -6.07 -11.47 -12.86
CA ILE A 314 -7.28 -10.64 -12.86
C ILE A 314 -7.96 -10.88 -11.53
N THR A 315 -8.31 -9.80 -10.85
CA THR A 315 -8.87 -9.86 -9.50
C THR A 315 -10.16 -9.07 -9.43
N LEU A 316 -11.21 -9.73 -8.98
CA LEU A 316 -12.48 -9.12 -8.61
C LEU A 316 -12.45 -8.92 -7.09
N ILE A 317 -12.84 -7.75 -6.62
CA ILE A 317 -12.82 -7.38 -5.22
C ILE A 317 -14.21 -6.90 -4.81
N GLY A 318 -14.70 -7.46 -3.72
CA GLY A 318 -15.96 -7.11 -3.10
C GLY A 318 -16.29 -8.07 -1.97
N ASP A 319 -16.82 -7.56 -0.88
CA ASP A 319 -17.27 -8.38 0.24
C ASP A 319 -18.49 -9.24 -0.17
N GLU A 320 -18.58 -10.43 0.37
CA GLU A 320 -19.69 -11.37 0.17
C GLU A 320 -19.96 -11.82 -1.30
N MET A 321 -18.99 -11.66 -2.20
CA MET A 321 -19.13 -12.13 -3.59
C MET A 321 -19.49 -13.63 -3.71
N TRP A 322 -19.11 -14.45 -2.73
CA TRP A 322 -19.43 -15.86 -2.67
C TRP A 322 -20.95 -16.15 -2.57
N ARG A 323 -21.76 -15.16 -2.15
CA ARG A 323 -23.23 -15.25 -2.13
C ARG A 323 -23.88 -14.97 -3.50
N VAL A 324 -23.09 -14.55 -4.49
CA VAL A 324 -23.61 -14.11 -5.78
C VAL A 324 -23.58 -15.24 -6.78
N GLN A 325 -24.76 -15.62 -7.27
CA GLN A 325 -24.87 -16.66 -8.28
C GLN A 325 -24.23 -16.24 -9.60
N GLN A 326 -23.65 -17.19 -10.31
CA GLN A 326 -23.06 -17.03 -11.64
C GLN A 326 -21.87 -16.06 -11.72
N ILE A 327 -21.35 -15.54 -10.62
CA ILE A 327 -20.22 -14.59 -10.67
C ILE A 327 -18.98 -15.20 -11.35
N VAL A 328 -18.64 -16.44 -10.98
CA VAL A 328 -17.48 -17.15 -11.56
C VAL A 328 -17.73 -17.50 -13.02
N SER A 329 -18.91 -18.01 -13.38
CA SER A 329 -19.21 -18.43 -14.75
C SER A 329 -19.21 -17.24 -15.71
N LYS A 330 -19.84 -16.13 -15.36
CA LYS A 330 -19.85 -14.91 -16.18
C LYS A 330 -18.46 -14.32 -16.35
N THR A 331 -17.69 -14.24 -15.26
CA THR A 331 -16.31 -13.77 -15.29
C THR A 331 -15.43 -14.66 -16.19
N SER A 332 -15.53 -15.98 -16.03
CA SER A 332 -14.76 -16.93 -16.84
C SER A 332 -15.10 -16.85 -18.32
N ALA A 333 -16.38 -16.67 -18.67
CA ALA A 333 -16.80 -16.48 -20.05
C ALA A 333 -16.13 -15.26 -20.69
N LYS A 334 -16.13 -14.10 -19.99
CA LYS A 334 -15.50 -12.87 -20.48
C LYS A 334 -13.98 -13.00 -20.63
N ILE A 335 -13.32 -13.74 -19.76
CA ILE A 335 -11.88 -14.02 -19.87
C ILE A 335 -11.61 -14.86 -21.12
N GLY A 336 -12.40 -15.93 -21.37
CA GLY A 336 -12.28 -16.77 -22.55
C GLY A 336 -12.54 -15.99 -23.85
N GLU A 337 -13.60 -15.17 -23.90
CA GLU A 337 -13.91 -14.27 -25.02
C GLU A 337 -12.77 -13.29 -25.33
N SER A 338 -11.99 -12.91 -24.32
CA SER A 338 -10.81 -12.05 -24.49
C SER A 338 -9.56 -12.79 -25.00
N GLY A 339 -9.67 -14.09 -25.30
CA GLY A 339 -8.58 -14.92 -25.83
C GLY A 339 -7.58 -15.37 -24.77
N LEU A 340 -7.97 -15.40 -23.50
CA LEU A 340 -7.14 -15.88 -22.39
C LEU A 340 -7.58 -17.29 -21.95
N ASN A 341 -6.59 -18.14 -21.69
CA ASN A 341 -6.81 -19.41 -21.00
C ASN A 341 -6.67 -19.21 -19.48
N ILE A 342 -7.63 -19.76 -18.74
CA ILE A 342 -7.63 -19.73 -17.27
C ILE A 342 -6.75 -20.86 -16.76
N LEU A 343 -5.71 -20.51 -16.04
CA LEU A 343 -4.76 -21.45 -15.45
C LEU A 343 -5.11 -21.83 -14.01
N ASN A 344 -5.75 -20.91 -13.29
CA ASN A 344 -6.24 -21.12 -11.93
C ASN A 344 -7.36 -20.13 -11.61
N ILE A 345 -8.33 -20.56 -10.83
CA ILE A 345 -9.33 -19.69 -10.18
C ILE A 345 -9.27 -19.97 -8.68
N ASP A 346 -9.16 -18.93 -7.90
CA ASP A 346 -9.27 -18.95 -6.44
C ASP A 346 -10.47 -18.08 -6.03
N ALA A 347 -11.58 -18.78 -5.68
CA ALA A 347 -12.83 -18.15 -5.28
C ALA A 347 -13.31 -18.89 -4.02
N GLN A 348 -13.01 -18.33 -2.86
CA GLN A 348 -13.28 -18.95 -1.56
C GLN A 348 -14.34 -18.15 -0.80
N GLU A 349 -15.13 -18.88 -0.01
CA GLU A 349 -16.05 -18.27 0.96
C GLU A 349 -15.30 -17.37 1.94
N GLU A 350 -15.96 -16.31 2.40
CA GLU A 350 -15.44 -15.34 3.37
C GLU A 350 -14.18 -14.57 2.90
N THR A 351 -13.78 -14.73 1.65
CA THR A 351 -12.74 -13.87 1.04
C THR A 351 -13.39 -12.75 0.24
N SER A 352 -12.84 -11.55 0.32
CA SER A 352 -13.33 -10.39 -0.44
C SER A 352 -12.75 -10.36 -1.85
N ARG A 353 -12.38 -11.53 -2.41
CA ARG A 353 -11.71 -11.60 -3.70
C ARG A 353 -12.06 -12.85 -4.50
N ILE A 354 -12.01 -12.70 -5.82
CA ILE A 354 -11.88 -13.81 -6.78
C ILE A 354 -10.61 -13.52 -7.59
N ILE A 355 -9.67 -14.45 -7.59
CA ILE A 355 -8.41 -14.35 -8.32
C ILE A 355 -8.43 -15.32 -9.49
N VAL A 356 -8.15 -14.82 -10.69
CA VAL A 356 -7.99 -15.63 -11.89
C VAL A 356 -6.58 -15.47 -12.42
N VAL A 357 -5.83 -16.56 -12.45
CA VAL A 357 -4.48 -16.58 -13.02
C VAL A 357 -4.57 -16.97 -14.49
N VAL A 358 -3.90 -16.19 -15.32
CA VAL A 358 -3.86 -16.34 -16.78
C VAL A 358 -2.41 -16.23 -17.27
N GLU A 359 -2.18 -16.51 -18.57
CA GLU A 359 -0.91 -16.13 -19.18
C GLU A 359 -0.83 -14.63 -19.43
N ASP A 360 0.32 -14.03 -19.15
CA ASP A 360 0.58 -12.63 -19.48
C ASP A 360 0.99 -12.50 -20.93
N THR A 361 0.03 -12.26 -21.81
CA THR A 361 0.21 -12.15 -23.25
C THR A 361 -0.39 -10.86 -23.80
N GLY A 362 0.46 -10.00 -24.34
CA GLY A 362 0.03 -8.76 -24.98
C GLY A 362 -0.83 -7.86 -24.09
N ASN A 363 -2.00 -7.46 -24.59
CA ASN A 363 -2.98 -6.62 -23.88
C ASN A 363 -4.25 -7.40 -23.51
N ASN A 364 -4.19 -8.73 -23.46
CA ASN A 364 -5.39 -9.54 -23.25
C ASN A 364 -5.94 -9.44 -21.83
N ILE A 365 -5.06 -9.20 -20.84
CA ILE A 365 -5.47 -8.96 -19.45
C ILE A 365 -6.32 -7.69 -19.36
N GLU A 366 -5.88 -6.61 -19.97
CA GLU A 366 -6.61 -5.33 -20.01
C GLU A 366 -7.95 -5.47 -20.75
N LYS A 367 -7.98 -6.21 -21.86
CA LYS A 367 -9.23 -6.51 -22.58
C LYS A 367 -10.20 -7.30 -21.71
N ALA A 368 -9.71 -8.32 -21.00
CA ALA A 368 -10.53 -9.11 -20.09
C ALA A 368 -11.08 -8.28 -18.93
N ILE A 369 -10.25 -7.41 -18.32
CA ILE A 369 -10.70 -6.49 -17.27
C ILE A 369 -11.83 -5.59 -17.79
N SER A 370 -11.68 -4.99 -18.98
CA SER A 370 -12.71 -4.16 -19.60
C SER A 370 -14.00 -4.94 -19.86
N ALA A 371 -13.90 -6.14 -20.43
CA ALA A 371 -15.05 -6.99 -20.73
C ALA A 371 -15.79 -7.46 -19.46
N ILE A 372 -15.07 -7.78 -18.38
CA ILE A 372 -15.66 -8.13 -17.09
C ILE A 372 -16.32 -6.90 -16.47
N HIS A 373 -15.69 -5.72 -16.61
CA HIS A 373 -16.26 -4.48 -16.09
C HIS A 373 -17.57 -4.12 -16.78
N GLU A 374 -17.70 -4.30 -18.08
CA GLU A 374 -18.96 -4.14 -18.83
C GLU A 374 -20.04 -5.12 -18.33
N GLU A 375 -19.66 -6.40 -18.12
CA GLU A 375 -20.59 -7.43 -17.62
C GLU A 375 -21.00 -7.21 -16.16
N ARG A 376 -20.22 -6.42 -15.39
CA ARG A 376 -20.43 -6.18 -13.96
C ARG A 376 -21.86 -5.73 -13.64
N SER A 377 -22.47 -4.89 -14.49
CA SER A 377 -23.84 -4.40 -14.30
C SER A 377 -24.92 -5.50 -14.26
N ASN A 378 -24.62 -6.66 -14.86
CA ASN A 378 -25.48 -7.83 -14.91
C ASN A 378 -25.26 -8.80 -13.73
N ILE A 379 -24.34 -8.48 -12.83
CA ILE A 379 -24.01 -9.27 -11.64
C ILE A 379 -24.54 -8.52 -10.42
N LYS A 380 -25.53 -9.07 -9.73
CA LYS A 380 -26.20 -8.42 -8.59
C LYS A 380 -26.39 -9.42 -7.46
N PHE A 381 -26.49 -8.91 -6.24
CA PHE A 381 -27.04 -9.70 -5.13
C PHE A 381 -28.49 -10.07 -5.45
N ILE A 382 -28.89 -11.27 -5.06
CA ILE A 382 -30.26 -11.79 -5.24
C ILE A 382 -31.06 -11.50 -3.98
#